data_5f48a04054c1bf2667c40dcce0cc58db
#
_entry.id   5f48a04054c1bf2667c40dcce0cc58db
#
_cell.length_a   1.000
_cell.length_b   1.000
_cell.length_c   1.000
_cell.angle_alpha   90.00
_cell.angle_beta   90.00
_cell.angle_gamma   90.00
#
_symmetry.space_group_name_H-M   'P 1'
#
loop_
_entity.id
_entity.type
_entity.pdbx_description
1 polymer ?
#
loop_
_entity_poly.entity_id
_entity_poly.type
_entity_poly.pdbx_seq_one_letter_code
_entity_poly.pdbx_strand_id
1 'polypeptide(L)'
;MVIAKGEEWGERVRKSDVVYTRNDHDVLTLSASPIKGDIARTVGNGQQKRLDVEKLKTGGAWHQLPFDVIEADVNGATFRAAAHIRVGHFLWGECHLLCNVAMFRGRRVFQKSHPNDGKIEVLTIERDMKLRQRLLAIMRVRKGSHLPHPQLKIWQTTAEVMHFQRPLPIFIDGVKVTTSDTLRISVIPDAINIYIPSDHK
;
A
#
# COMPACT_ATOMS: atom_id res chain seq x y z
N MET A 1 13.48 11.52 -4.01
CA MET A 1 13.66 11.55 -5.48
C MET A 1 12.72 10.52 -6.07
N VAL A 2 11.75 10.94 -6.88
CA VAL A 2 10.80 10.01 -7.52
C VAL A 2 11.55 9.19 -8.56
N ILE A 3 11.44 7.87 -8.50
CA ILE A 3 12.18 6.97 -9.38
C ILE A 3 11.61 7.00 -10.81
N ALA A 4 12.47 7.11 -11.82
CA ALA A 4 12.07 7.00 -13.22
C ALA A 4 12.06 5.53 -13.69
N LYS A 5 11.28 5.25 -14.73
CA LYS A 5 11.18 3.89 -15.29
C LYS A 5 12.55 3.42 -15.80
N GLY A 6 13.06 2.34 -15.22
CA GLY A 6 14.36 1.73 -15.60
C GLY A 6 15.52 2.12 -14.69
N GLU A 7 15.32 3.00 -13.70
CA GLU A 7 16.31 3.28 -12.66
C GLU A 7 16.34 2.15 -11.62
N GLU A 8 17.52 1.92 -11.04
CA GLU A 8 17.66 0.98 -9.92
C GLU A 8 16.98 1.57 -8.67
N TRP A 9 16.10 0.80 -8.05
CA TRP A 9 15.40 1.22 -6.85
C TRP A 9 16.17 0.87 -5.60
N GLY A 10 16.68 1.90 -4.92
CA GLY A 10 17.39 1.78 -3.65
C GLY A 10 18.88 1.51 -3.76
N GLU A 11 19.54 1.36 -2.64
CA GLU A 11 20.97 1.19 -2.52
C GLU A 11 21.38 0.10 -1.54
N ARG A 12 22.59 -0.45 -1.70
CA ARG A 12 23.14 -1.40 -0.74
C ARG A 12 23.75 -0.69 0.45
N VAL A 13 23.31 -1.07 1.65
CA VAL A 13 23.78 -0.50 2.91
C VAL A 13 24.15 -1.60 3.90
N ARG A 14 25.02 -1.27 4.87
CA ARG A 14 25.24 -2.10 6.06
C ARG A 14 24.50 -1.46 7.23
N LYS A 15 23.63 -2.21 7.88
CA LYS A 15 22.83 -1.75 9.01
C LYS A 15 22.67 -2.85 10.05
N SER A 16 22.78 -2.51 11.34
CA SER A 16 22.70 -3.45 12.45
C SER A 16 21.34 -3.44 13.18
N ASP A 17 20.59 -2.36 13.05
CA ASP A 17 19.40 -2.05 13.86
C ASP A 17 18.09 -2.16 13.06
N VAL A 18 18.03 -3.05 12.08
CA VAL A 18 16.81 -3.28 11.28
C VAL A 18 15.84 -4.13 12.08
N VAL A 19 14.61 -3.62 12.23
CA VAL A 19 13.53 -4.29 12.96
C VAL A 19 12.59 -5.00 11.99
N TYR A 20 12.26 -6.26 12.29
CA TYR A 20 11.33 -7.03 11.47
C TYR A 20 9.88 -6.73 11.83
N THR A 21 9.07 -6.36 10.84
CA THR A 21 7.64 -6.09 11.01
C THR A 21 6.77 -7.16 10.35
N ARG A 22 5.60 -7.41 10.93
CA ARG A 22 4.64 -8.42 10.42
C ARG A 22 3.38 -7.81 9.82
N ASN A 23 3.21 -6.51 9.94
CA ASN A 23 2.08 -5.74 9.42
C ASN A 23 2.57 -4.44 8.81
N ASP A 24 1.83 -3.94 7.84
CA ASP A 24 2.20 -2.74 7.09
C ASP A 24 2.14 -1.48 7.98
N HIS A 25 1.26 -1.47 8.99
CA HIS A 25 1.12 -0.34 9.92
C HIS A 25 2.39 -0.06 10.73
N ASP A 26 3.09 -1.09 11.18
CA ASP A 26 4.28 -0.94 12.04
C ASP A 26 5.50 -0.42 11.25
N VAL A 27 5.45 -0.45 9.92
CA VAL A 27 6.55 0.00 9.05
C VAL A 27 6.83 1.49 9.20
N LEU A 28 5.80 2.30 9.51
CA LEU A 28 5.94 3.75 9.64
C LEU A 28 6.75 4.22 10.86
N THR A 29 6.84 3.38 11.89
CA THR A 29 7.42 3.77 13.17
C THR A 29 8.85 3.27 13.38
N LEU A 30 9.34 2.39 12.50
CA LEU A 30 10.59 1.65 12.68
C LEU A 30 11.45 1.70 11.42
N SER A 31 12.77 1.52 11.58
CA SER A 31 13.65 1.10 10.48
C SER A 31 13.31 -0.34 10.14
N ALA A 32 12.38 -0.53 9.22
CA ALA A 32 11.65 -1.78 9.13
C ALA A 32 12.08 -2.66 7.95
N SER A 33 12.18 -3.97 8.21
CA SER A 33 12.17 -5.02 7.20
C SER A 33 10.82 -5.74 7.25
N PRO A 34 9.91 -5.48 6.31
CA PRO A 34 8.61 -6.12 6.31
C PRO A 34 8.73 -7.58 5.88
N ILE A 35 8.30 -8.51 6.76
CA ILE A 35 8.31 -9.95 6.49
C ILE A 35 6.92 -10.52 6.17
N LYS A 36 5.87 -9.75 6.44
CA LYS A 36 4.47 -10.04 6.10
C LYS A 36 3.77 -8.75 5.70
N GLY A 37 2.59 -8.87 5.14
CA GLY A 37 1.78 -7.74 4.68
C GLY A 37 1.89 -7.51 3.19
N ASP A 38 1.29 -6.43 2.73
CA ASP A 38 1.23 -6.10 1.30
C ASP A 38 2.51 -5.40 0.83
N ILE A 39 3.19 -4.68 1.72
CA ILE A 39 4.52 -4.12 1.46
C ILE A 39 5.53 -5.26 1.23
N ALA A 40 5.61 -6.23 2.14
CA ALA A 40 6.52 -7.38 2.00
C ALA A 40 6.32 -8.13 0.68
N ARG A 41 5.07 -8.30 0.24
CA ARG A 41 4.75 -8.93 -1.04
C ARG A 41 5.13 -8.07 -2.23
N THR A 42 5.00 -6.76 -2.10
CA THR A 42 5.37 -5.82 -3.17
C THR A 42 6.88 -5.82 -3.40
N VAL A 43 7.68 -5.66 -2.36
CA VAL A 43 9.15 -5.63 -2.45
C VAL A 43 9.78 -7.00 -2.71
N GLY A 44 9.13 -8.07 -2.30
CA GLY A 44 9.56 -9.46 -2.52
C GLY A 44 9.05 -10.09 -3.82
N ASN A 45 8.53 -9.32 -4.78
CA ASN A 45 7.92 -9.83 -6.01
C ASN A 45 6.83 -10.91 -5.79
N GLY A 46 6.12 -10.84 -4.67
CA GLY A 46 5.06 -11.79 -4.32
C GLY A 46 5.54 -13.17 -3.85
N GLN A 47 6.84 -13.42 -3.89
CA GLN A 47 7.44 -14.62 -3.30
C GLN A 47 7.83 -14.34 -1.86
N GLN A 48 7.06 -14.87 -0.92
CA GLN A 48 7.43 -14.94 0.48
C GLN A 48 8.51 -16.02 0.64
N LYS A 49 9.77 -15.73 0.33
CA LYS A 49 10.87 -16.54 0.84
C LYS A 49 10.76 -16.46 2.37
N ARG A 50 10.72 -17.59 3.05
CA ARG A 50 10.94 -17.64 4.50
C ARG A 50 12.35 -17.10 4.74
N LEU A 51 12.41 -15.82 5.12
CA LEU A 51 13.65 -15.22 5.57
C LEU A 51 14.05 -15.96 6.83
N ASP A 52 15.23 -16.54 6.81
CA ASP A 52 15.85 -17.14 7.98
C ASP A 52 16.33 -15.99 8.88
N VAL A 53 15.41 -15.50 9.70
CA VAL A 53 15.59 -14.30 10.56
C VAL A 53 16.82 -14.44 11.47
N GLU A 54 17.23 -15.67 11.81
CA GLU A 54 18.41 -15.90 12.65
C GLU A 54 19.71 -15.63 11.92
N LYS A 55 19.80 -15.91 10.62
CA LYS A 55 20.99 -15.61 9.81
C LYS A 55 21.20 -14.12 9.55
N LEU A 56 20.16 -13.32 9.70
CA LEU A 56 20.19 -11.89 9.39
C LEU A 56 20.51 -10.99 10.60
N LYS A 57 20.55 -11.56 11.81
CA LYS A 57 20.83 -10.81 13.06
C LYS A 57 22.27 -10.32 13.20
N THR A 58 23.18 -10.78 12.37
CA THR A 58 24.60 -10.41 12.44
C THR A 58 25.02 -9.57 11.23
N GLY A 59 24.82 -8.26 11.31
CA GLY A 59 25.47 -7.25 10.44
C GLY A 59 25.39 -7.49 8.93
N GLY A 60 24.23 -7.91 8.43
CA GLY A 60 24.03 -8.25 7.03
C GLY A 60 24.07 -7.05 6.07
N ALA A 61 24.35 -7.32 4.80
CA ALA A 61 24.13 -6.35 3.73
C ALA A 61 22.62 -6.25 3.45
N TRP A 62 22.12 -5.04 3.41
CA TRP A 62 20.73 -4.72 3.15
C TRP A 62 20.59 -3.94 1.85
N HIS A 63 19.46 -4.07 1.22
CA HIS A 63 19.01 -3.15 0.19
C HIS A 63 18.04 -2.17 0.83
N GLN A 64 18.42 -0.91 0.91
CA GLN A 64 17.59 0.17 1.42
C GLN A 64 16.74 0.71 0.28
N LEU A 65 15.42 0.67 0.45
CA LEU A 65 14.44 1.12 -0.53
C LEU A 65 13.74 2.37 0.00
N PRO A 66 13.88 3.53 -0.66
CA PRO A 66 13.05 4.69 -0.36
C PRO A 66 11.59 4.39 -0.71
N PHE A 67 10.68 4.86 0.11
CA PHE A 67 9.26 4.51 0.03
C PHE A 67 8.40 5.74 0.32
N ASP A 68 7.42 5.99 -0.54
CA ASP A 68 6.45 7.06 -0.36
C ASP A 68 5.46 6.69 0.75
N VAL A 69 4.83 7.68 1.33
CA VAL A 69 3.78 7.53 2.35
C VAL A 69 2.56 8.33 1.94
N ILE A 70 1.38 7.78 2.15
CA ILE A 70 0.12 8.52 1.98
C ILE A 70 -0.16 9.25 3.29
N GLU A 71 -0.22 10.58 3.25
CA GLU A 71 -0.74 11.40 4.33
C GLU A 71 -2.23 11.62 4.13
N ALA A 72 -3.00 11.49 5.20
CA ALA A 72 -4.45 11.64 5.21
C ALA A 72 -4.88 12.59 6.32
N ASP A 73 -5.59 13.66 5.97
CA ASP A 73 -6.27 14.52 6.93
C ASP A 73 -7.76 14.14 6.98
N VAL A 74 -8.23 13.83 8.16
CA VAL A 74 -9.61 13.43 8.44
C VAL A 74 -10.10 14.16 9.68
N ASN A 75 -11.08 15.02 9.53
CA ASN A 75 -11.65 15.81 10.61
C ASN A 75 -10.60 16.63 11.42
N GLY A 76 -9.55 17.12 10.73
CA GLY A 76 -8.46 17.88 11.35
C GLY A 76 -7.40 17.03 12.06
N ALA A 77 -7.51 15.70 12.00
CA ALA A 77 -6.48 14.78 12.47
C ALA A 77 -5.67 14.23 11.29
N THR A 78 -4.34 14.27 11.39
CA THR A 78 -3.43 13.76 10.37
C THR A 78 -3.02 12.33 10.68
N PHE A 79 -3.15 11.46 9.69
CA PHE A 79 -2.75 10.06 9.72
C PHE A 79 -1.78 9.77 8.58
N ARG A 80 -1.00 8.68 8.70
CA ARG A 80 -0.10 8.21 7.64
C ARG A 80 -0.32 6.74 7.36
N ALA A 81 -0.29 6.38 6.08
CA ALA A 81 -0.36 5.00 5.61
C ALA A 81 0.87 4.65 4.78
N ALA A 82 1.53 3.57 5.11
CA ALA A 82 2.64 3.06 4.30
C ALA A 82 2.16 2.28 3.08
N ALA A 83 1.08 1.50 3.22
CA ALA A 83 0.58 0.65 2.15
C ALA A 83 -0.72 1.16 1.56
N HIS A 84 -1.76 1.37 2.38
CA HIS A 84 -3.08 1.67 1.83
C HIS A 84 -4.03 2.34 2.83
N ILE A 85 -4.96 3.12 2.26
CA ILE A 85 -6.14 3.64 2.95
C ILE A 85 -7.37 3.02 2.31
N ARG A 86 -8.30 2.52 3.12
CA ARG A 86 -9.59 2.05 2.66
C ARG A 86 -10.72 2.86 3.29
N VAL A 87 -11.62 3.35 2.47
CA VAL A 87 -12.84 4.05 2.89
C VAL A 87 -14.04 3.18 2.52
N GLY A 88 -14.95 2.97 3.47
CA GLY A 88 -16.14 2.15 3.26
C GLY A 88 -15.89 0.64 3.31
N HIS A 89 -16.81 -0.13 2.70
CA HIS A 89 -16.81 -1.58 2.75
C HIS A 89 -16.84 -2.21 1.35
N PHE A 90 -16.04 -3.27 1.14
CA PHE A 90 -15.98 -3.94 -0.17
C PHE A 90 -17.28 -4.59 -0.63
N LEU A 91 -18.07 -5.12 0.29
CA LEU A 91 -19.21 -5.96 -0.07
C LEU A 91 -20.50 -5.16 -0.23
N TRP A 92 -20.57 -3.96 0.33
CA TRP A 92 -21.77 -3.11 0.27
C TRP A 92 -21.45 -1.62 0.31
N GLY A 93 -22.27 -0.84 -0.36
CA GLY A 93 -22.13 0.61 -0.41
C GLY A 93 -20.96 1.05 -1.28
N GLU A 94 -20.59 2.28 -1.16
CA GLU A 94 -19.43 2.88 -1.79
C GLU A 94 -18.14 2.43 -1.08
N CYS A 95 -17.09 2.17 -1.86
CA CYS A 95 -15.79 1.82 -1.31
C CYS A 95 -14.68 2.42 -2.15
N HIS A 96 -13.71 3.04 -1.47
CA HIS A 96 -12.49 3.56 -2.09
C HIS A 96 -11.29 2.86 -1.48
N LEU A 97 -10.36 2.47 -2.34
CA LEU A 97 -9.07 1.91 -1.97
C LEU A 97 -7.97 2.76 -2.57
N LEU A 98 -7.17 3.37 -1.71
CA LEU A 98 -6.05 4.23 -2.05
C LEU A 98 -4.77 3.48 -1.67
N CYS A 99 -3.89 3.27 -2.62
CA CYS A 99 -2.70 2.44 -2.40
C CYS A 99 -1.44 3.13 -2.89
N ASN A 100 -0.39 2.96 -2.10
CA ASN A 100 0.99 3.24 -2.48
C ASN A 100 1.69 1.96 -3.02
N VAL A 101 1.07 0.80 -2.85
CA VAL A 101 1.60 -0.50 -3.25
C VAL A 101 0.67 -1.23 -4.22
N ALA A 102 1.24 -2.07 -5.07
CA ALA A 102 0.45 -2.84 -6.05
C ALA A 102 -0.47 -3.89 -5.41
N MET A 103 -0.15 -4.31 -4.19
CA MET A 103 -0.82 -5.41 -3.50
C MET A 103 -1.87 -4.89 -2.51
N PHE A 104 -2.98 -5.61 -2.40
CA PHE A 104 -3.95 -5.43 -1.34
C PHE A 104 -4.48 -6.79 -0.88
N ARG A 105 -4.35 -7.08 0.41
CA ARG A 105 -4.71 -8.38 1.02
C ARG A 105 -4.16 -9.58 0.25
N GLY A 106 -2.90 -9.46 -0.18
CA GLY A 106 -2.19 -10.51 -0.89
C GLY A 106 -2.59 -10.71 -2.36
N ARG A 107 -3.31 -9.76 -2.95
CA ARG A 107 -3.70 -9.77 -4.37
C ARG A 107 -3.17 -8.54 -5.07
N ARG A 108 -2.67 -8.71 -6.29
CA ARG A 108 -2.24 -7.59 -7.11
C ARG A 108 -3.46 -6.87 -7.69
N VAL A 109 -3.84 -5.76 -7.08
CA VAL A 109 -4.98 -4.92 -7.49
C VAL A 109 -4.54 -3.92 -8.55
N PHE A 110 -3.37 -3.31 -8.39
CA PHE A 110 -2.85 -2.31 -9.30
C PHE A 110 -1.66 -2.87 -10.07
N GLN A 111 -1.72 -2.76 -11.41
CA GLN A 111 -0.70 -3.34 -12.28
C GLN A 111 0.54 -2.44 -12.41
N LYS A 112 0.35 -1.13 -12.30
CA LYS A 112 1.36 -0.11 -12.59
C LYS A 112 1.87 0.62 -11.35
N SER A 113 1.34 0.31 -10.16
CA SER A 113 1.72 0.96 -8.92
C SER A 113 3.17 0.66 -8.56
N HIS A 114 3.92 1.69 -8.22
CA HIS A 114 5.26 1.59 -7.68
C HIS A 114 5.34 2.44 -6.40
N PRO A 115 5.87 1.91 -5.30
CA PRO A 115 5.81 2.58 -4.00
C PRO A 115 6.76 3.78 -3.83
N ASN A 116 7.43 4.19 -4.90
CA ASN A 116 8.31 5.36 -4.96
C ASN A 116 8.17 6.09 -6.31
N ASP A 117 6.93 6.25 -6.80
CA ASP A 117 6.67 7.00 -8.03
C ASP A 117 5.97 8.35 -7.79
N GLY A 118 5.82 8.73 -6.52
CA GLY A 118 5.17 9.97 -6.11
C GLY A 118 3.66 9.97 -6.36
N LYS A 119 3.02 8.81 -6.49
CA LYS A 119 1.59 8.69 -6.85
C LYS A 119 0.84 7.75 -5.93
N ILE A 120 -0.44 8.03 -5.80
CA ILE A 120 -1.42 7.19 -5.10
C ILE A 120 -2.34 6.58 -6.14
N GLU A 121 -2.44 5.27 -6.17
CA GLU A 121 -3.44 4.56 -6.96
C GLU A 121 -4.77 4.57 -6.23
N VAL A 122 -5.82 4.99 -6.90
CA VAL A 122 -7.17 5.04 -6.35
C VAL A 122 -8.08 4.09 -7.12
N LEU A 123 -8.75 3.19 -6.41
CA LEU A 123 -9.82 2.34 -6.94
C LEU A 123 -11.12 2.70 -6.23
N THR A 124 -12.13 3.09 -6.98
CA THR A 124 -13.50 3.28 -6.49
C THR A 124 -14.39 2.15 -6.95
N ILE A 125 -15.16 1.61 -6.00
CA ILE A 125 -16.26 0.69 -6.23
C ILE A 125 -17.56 1.48 -6.01
N GLU A 126 -18.32 1.66 -7.08
CA GLU A 126 -19.57 2.42 -7.04
C GLU A 126 -20.60 1.77 -6.12
N ARG A 127 -21.44 2.62 -5.51
CA ARG A 127 -22.44 2.22 -4.51
C ARG A 127 -23.46 1.22 -5.04
N ASP A 128 -23.85 1.34 -6.31
CA ASP A 128 -24.87 0.54 -6.98
C ASP A 128 -24.33 -0.81 -7.52
N MET A 129 -23.01 -1.05 -7.44
CA MET A 129 -22.42 -2.32 -7.83
C MET A 129 -22.97 -3.47 -6.97
N LYS A 130 -23.66 -4.41 -7.64
CA LYS A 130 -24.34 -5.54 -6.97
C LYS A 130 -23.32 -6.49 -6.32
N LEU A 131 -23.69 -7.14 -5.24
CA LEU A 131 -22.83 -8.07 -4.50
C LEU A 131 -22.21 -9.16 -5.38
N ARG A 132 -22.99 -9.76 -6.30
CA ARG A 132 -22.46 -10.77 -7.25
C ARG A 132 -21.34 -10.21 -8.12
N GLN A 133 -21.48 -8.98 -8.61
CA GLN A 133 -20.45 -8.31 -9.42
C GLN A 133 -19.20 -8.02 -8.59
N ARG A 134 -19.36 -7.60 -7.32
CA ARG A 134 -18.23 -7.38 -6.38
C ARG A 134 -17.46 -8.68 -6.13
N LEU A 135 -18.15 -9.79 -5.90
CA LEU A 135 -17.52 -11.10 -5.70
C LEU A 135 -16.79 -11.57 -6.96
N LEU A 136 -17.39 -11.39 -8.14
CA LEU A 136 -16.74 -11.69 -9.41
C LEU A 136 -15.50 -10.83 -9.65
N ALA A 137 -15.57 -9.53 -9.34
CA ALA A 137 -14.42 -8.63 -9.43
C ALA A 137 -13.27 -9.11 -8.51
N ILE A 138 -13.58 -9.47 -7.25
CA ILE A 138 -12.58 -10.01 -6.31
C ILE A 138 -11.93 -11.31 -6.84
N MET A 139 -12.69 -12.19 -7.49
CA MET A 139 -12.14 -13.39 -8.11
C MET A 139 -11.25 -13.07 -9.32
N ARG A 140 -11.66 -12.10 -10.14
CA ARG A 140 -10.93 -11.66 -11.32
C ARG A 140 -9.62 -10.92 -10.99
N VAL A 141 -9.54 -10.23 -9.85
CA VAL A 141 -8.29 -9.62 -9.37
C VAL A 141 -7.15 -10.63 -9.32
N ARG A 142 -7.41 -11.89 -8.92
CA ARG A 142 -6.39 -12.95 -8.91
C ARG A 142 -5.78 -13.22 -10.28
N LYS A 143 -6.56 -13.01 -11.35
CA LYS A 143 -6.14 -13.22 -12.75
C LYS A 143 -5.71 -11.93 -13.45
N GLY A 144 -5.70 -10.78 -12.73
CA GLY A 144 -5.43 -9.46 -13.31
C GLY A 144 -6.47 -8.97 -14.31
N SER A 145 -7.65 -9.60 -14.39
CA SER A 145 -8.71 -9.35 -15.41
C SER A 145 -9.96 -8.69 -14.83
N HIS A 146 -9.84 -7.95 -13.72
CA HIS A 146 -10.96 -7.25 -13.07
C HIS A 146 -11.34 -5.94 -13.78
N LEU A 147 -10.50 -5.45 -14.69
CA LEU A 147 -10.72 -4.25 -15.48
C LEU A 147 -10.69 -4.58 -16.99
N PRO A 148 -11.40 -3.77 -17.82
CA PRO A 148 -12.32 -2.69 -17.45
C PRO A 148 -13.65 -3.20 -16.88
N HIS A 149 -14.25 -2.43 -15.94
CA HIS A 149 -15.59 -2.66 -15.44
C HIS A 149 -16.30 -1.31 -15.22
N PRO A 150 -17.55 -1.11 -15.66
CA PRO A 150 -18.19 0.22 -15.64
C PRO A 150 -18.36 0.81 -14.22
N GLN A 151 -18.46 -0.03 -13.21
CA GLN A 151 -18.64 0.35 -11.81
C GLN A 151 -17.35 0.30 -10.98
N LEU A 152 -16.19 0.09 -11.64
CA LEU A 152 -14.86 0.17 -11.04
C LEU A 152 -14.08 1.27 -11.76
N LYS A 153 -13.74 2.34 -11.05
CA LYS A 153 -12.91 3.42 -11.57
C LYS A 153 -11.53 3.35 -10.95
N ILE A 154 -10.51 3.46 -11.80
CA ILE A 154 -9.10 3.52 -11.34
C ILE A 154 -8.43 4.74 -11.96
N TRP A 155 -7.72 5.49 -11.11
CA TRP A 155 -6.88 6.60 -11.53
C TRP A 155 -5.68 6.74 -10.60
N GLN A 156 -4.77 7.62 -10.94
CA GLN A 156 -3.63 8.03 -10.13
C GLN A 156 -3.76 9.49 -9.73
N THR A 157 -3.31 9.82 -8.53
CA THR A 157 -3.24 11.19 -8.04
C THR A 157 -2.02 11.38 -7.15
N THR A 158 -1.60 12.63 -6.97
CA THR A 158 -0.58 13.03 -5.99
C THR A 158 -1.21 13.63 -4.74
N ALA A 159 -2.40 14.23 -4.90
CA ALA A 159 -3.22 14.78 -3.82
C ALA A 159 -4.67 14.87 -4.29
N GLU A 160 -5.61 14.69 -3.36
CA GLU A 160 -7.04 14.76 -3.66
C GLU A 160 -7.86 15.07 -2.39
N VAL A 161 -9.02 15.70 -2.58
CA VAL A 161 -10.03 15.84 -1.54
C VAL A 161 -11.27 15.06 -1.99
N MET A 162 -11.63 14.06 -1.21
CA MET A 162 -12.76 13.19 -1.47
C MET A 162 -13.92 13.56 -0.55
N HIS A 163 -15.12 13.69 -1.12
CA HIS A 163 -16.36 13.93 -0.37
C HIS A 163 -17.31 12.75 -0.56
N PHE A 164 -17.85 12.25 0.53
CA PHE A 164 -18.77 11.10 0.54
C PHE A 164 -20.18 11.57 0.90
N GLN A 165 -21.20 11.00 0.28
CA GLN A 165 -22.60 11.36 0.55
C GLN A 165 -23.04 11.12 2.00
N ARG A 166 -22.30 10.30 2.74
CA ARG A 166 -22.52 9.97 4.15
C ARG A 166 -21.17 9.61 4.79
N PRO A 167 -21.05 9.74 6.11
CA PRO A 167 -19.84 9.30 6.79
C PRO A 167 -19.54 7.81 6.54
N LEU A 168 -18.31 7.51 6.10
CA LEU A 168 -17.82 6.17 5.83
C LEU A 168 -16.66 5.82 6.78
N PRO A 169 -16.53 4.56 7.21
CA PRO A 169 -15.41 4.14 8.02
C PRO A 169 -14.11 4.20 7.23
N ILE A 170 -13.07 4.76 7.85
CA ILE A 170 -11.73 4.91 7.27
C ILE A 170 -10.78 3.96 7.99
N PHE A 171 -10.02 3.20 7.20
CA PHE A 171 -9.02 2.24 7.66
C PHE A 171 -7.67 2.59 7.07
N ILE A 172 -6.64 2.62 7.90
CA ILE A 172 -5.26 2.90 7.53
C ILE A 172 -4.43 1.65 7.82
N ASP A 173 -3.78 1.10 6.79
CA ASP A 173 -3.01 -0.14 6.85
C ASP A 173 -3.74 -1.28 7.59
N GLY A 174 -5.07 -1.35 7.36
CA GLY A 174 -5.95 -2.36 7.94
C GLY A 174 -6.59 -2.01 9.29
N VAL A 175 -6.13 -0.95 9.97
CA VAL A 175 -6.66 -0.50 11.26
C VAL A 175 -7.75 0.55 11.04
N LYS A 176 -8.92 0.38 11.65
CA LYS A 176 -9.98 1.39 11.63
C LYS A 176 -9.57 2.57 12.51
N VAL A 177 -9.50 3.76 11.92
CA VAL A 177 -9.09 4.98 12.64
C VAL A 177 -10.27 5.88 13.00
N THR A 178 -11.21 6.06 12.07
CA THR A 178 -12.37 6.97 12.29
C THR A 178 -13.48 6.71 11.27
N THR A 179 -14.48 7.57 11.28
CA THR A 179 -15.56 7.65 10.29
C THR A 179 -15.72 9.12 9.89
N SER A 180 -15.77 9.40 8.58
CA SER A 180 -15.92 10.77 8.05
C SER A 180 -16.63 10.77 6.71
N ASP A 181 -17.18 11.91 6.35
CA ASP A 181 -17.72 12.22 5.01
C ASP A 181 -16.71 12.97 4.13
N THR A 182 -15.54 13.29 4.67
CA THR A 182 -14.49 13.97 3.94
C THR A 182 -13.13 13.33 4.27
N LEU A 183 -12.29 13.16 3.25
CA LEU A 183 -10.92 12.68 3.34
C LEU A 183 -10.05 13.53 2.42
N ARG A 184 -9.03 14.18 2.96
CA ARG A 184 -7.98 14.82 2.17
C ARG A 184 -6.74 13.93 2.19
N ILE A 185 -6.16 13.68 1.03
CA ILE A 185 -4.94 12.87 0.89
C ILE A 185 -3.87 13.62 0.13
N SER A 186 -2.63 13.28 0.42
CA SER A 186 -1.44 13.65 -0.37
C SER A 186 -0.36 12.59 -0.24
N VAL A 187 0.51 12.48 -1.25
CA VAL A 187 1.70 11.65 -1.16
C VAL A 187 2.85 12.45 -0.54
N ILE A 188 3.61 11.82 0.34
CA ILE A 188 4.90 12.33 0.82
C ILE A 188 5.98 11.43 0.20
N PRO A 189 6.71 11.94 -0.80
CA PRO A 189 7.75 11.15 -1.47
C PRO A 189 8.92 10.85 -0.53
N ASP A 190 9.56 9.69 -0.71
CA ASP A 190 10.77 9.26 0.01
C ASP A 190 10.64 9.37 1.56
N ALA A 191 9.42 9.21 2.09
CA ALA A 191 9.13 9.51 3.50
C ALA A 191 9.75 8.53 4.48
N ILE A 192 9.96 7.27 4.05
CA ILE A 192 10.54 6.21 4.88
C ILE A 192 11.51 5.36 4.06
N ASN A 193 12.38 4.62 4.78
CA ASN A 193 13.24 3.61 4.18
C ASN A 193 12.85 2.21 4.64
N ILE A 194 12.67 1.32 3.68
CA ILE A 194 12.42 -0.10 3.90
C ILE A 194 13.70 -0.88 3.61
N TYR A 195 13.99 -1.87 4.43
CA TYR A 195 15.19 -2.69 4.31
C TYR A 195 14.83 -4.12 3.90
N ILE A 196 15.42 -4.60 2.83
CA ILE A 196 15.31 -5.99 2.42
C ILE A 196 16.70 -6.63 2.42
N PRO A 197 16.85 -7.91 2.82
CA PRO A 197 18.14 -8.57 2.77
C PRO A 197 18.70 -8.57 1.35
N SER A 198 19.94 -8.15 1.20
CA SER A 198 20.65 -8.38 -0.07
C SER A 198 20.94 -9.87 -0.19
N ASP A 199 20.31 -10.54 -1.14
CA ASP A 199 20.63 -11.94 -1.45
C ASP A 199 22.14 -12.03 -1.76
N HIS A 200 22.87 -12.76 -0.95
CA HIS A 200 24.20 -13.21 -1.35
C HIS A 200 23.99 -14.18 -2.52
N LYS A 201 24.37 -13.72 -3.73
CA LYS A 201 24.64 -14.64 -4.84
C LYS A 201 25.87 -15.47 -4.54
#